data_1582ff2838daa75b404f960eb72e7bb0
#
_entry.id   1582ff2838daa75b404f960eb72e7bb0
#
_cell.length_a   1.000
_cell.length_b   1.000
_cell.length_c   1.000
_cell.angle_alpha   90.00
_cell.angle_beta   90.00
_cell.angle_gamma   90.00
#
_symmetry.space_group_name_H-M   'P 1'
#
loop_
_entity.id
_entity.type
_entity.pdbx_description
1 polymer ?
#
loop_
_entity_poly.entity_id
_entity_poly.type
_entity_poly.pdbx_seq_one_letter_code
_entity_poly.pdbx_strand_id
1 'polypeptide(L)' 'MAAIDSIRTILNENLGIEPATITEETSFEELDIDFLDMTELVCALEDETGTELAELEGIRTVGELAAKIESL' A
#
# COMPACT_ATOMS: atom_id res chain seq x y z
N MET A 1 -13.47 -6.32 -3.37
CA MET A 1 -12.13 -6.26 -3.97
C MET A 1 -11.06 -6.54 -2.93
N ALA A 2 -10.02 -7.23 -3.32
CA ALA A 2 -8.93 -7.49 -2.38
C ALA A 2 -8.17 -6.19 -2.10
N ALA A 3 -7.67 -6.05 -0.87
CA ALA A 3 -6.92 -4.86 -0.48
C ALA A 3 -5.66 -4.64 -1.33
N ILE A 4 -5.04 -5.74 -1.78
CA ILE A 4 -3.84 -5.64 -2.61
C ILE A 4 -4.14 -4.96 -3.95
N ASP A 5 -5.33 -5.14 -4.49
CA ASP A 5 -5.72 -4.50 -5.75
C ASP A 5 -5.83 -2.99 -5.58
N SER A 6 -6.37 -2.54 -4.44
CA SER A 6 -6.43 -1.11 -4.13
C SER A 6 -5.03 -0.53 -4.02
N ILE A 7 -4.11 -1.24 -3.36
CA ILE A 7 -2.73 -0.81 -3.22
C ILE A 7 -2.06 -0.69 -4.60
N ARG A 8 -2.25 -1.69 -5.44
CA ARG A 8 -1.70 -1.68 -6.81
C ARG A 8 -2.20 -0.50 -7.61
N THR A 9 -3.49 -0.23 -7.52
CA THR A 9 -4.10 0.88 -8.25
C THR A 9 -3.52 2.21 -7.82
N ILE A 10 -3.41 2.43 -6.51
CA ILE A 10 -2.88 3.68 -5.98
C ILE A 10 -1.41 3.85 -6.34
N LEU A 11 -0.62 2.81 -6.22
CA LEU A 11 0.81 2.87 -6.57
C LEU A 11 1.00 3.16 -8.05
N ASN A 12 0.14 2.62 -8.89
CA ASN A 12 0.20 2.90 -10.32
C ASN A 12 -0.18 4.35 -10.63
N GLU A 13 -1.27 4.82 -10.04
CA GLU A 13 -1.77 6.17 -10.31
C GLU A 13 -0.86 7.26 -9.76
N ASN A 14 -0.29 7.07 -8.59
CA ASN A 14 0.51 8.09 -7.93
C ASN A 14 2.00 8.01 -8.23
N LEU A 15 2.52 6.81 -8.37
CA LEU A 15 3.96 6.59 -8.53
C LEU A 15 4.35 5.97 -9.88
N GLY A 16 3.37 5.61 -10.70
CA GLY A 16 3.63 5.01 -11.99
C GLY A 16 4.19 3.59 -11.93
N ILE A 17 4.01 2.91 -10.81
CA ILE A 17 4.52 1.55 -10.64
C ILE A 17 3.62 0.56 -11.38
N GLU A 18 4.23 -0.34 -12.14
CA GLU A 18 3.52 -1.36 -12.90
C GLU A 18 2.79 -2.32 -11.96
N PRO A 19 1.45 -2.41 -12.02
CA PRO A 19 0.70 -3.27 -11.09
C PRO A 19 1.09 -4.74 -11.18
N ALA A 20 1.49 -5.21 -12.35
CA ALA A 20 1.87 -6.60 -12.56
C ALA A 20 3.14 -6.99 -11.78
N THR A 21 3.96 -6.02 -11.40
CA THR A 21 5.18 -6.28 -10.64
C THR A 21 4.94 -6.32 -9.13
N ILE A 22 3.75 -5.96 -8.69
CA ILE A 22 3.43 -5.87 -7.27
C ILE A 22 2.76 -7.15 -6.80
N THR A 23 3.39 -7.84 -5.85
CA THR A 23 2.84 -9.03 -5.22
C THR A 23 2.82 -8.84 -3.71
N GLU A 24 2.25 -9.79 -3.01
CA GLU A 24 2.22 -9.75 -1.54
C GLU A 24 3.62 -9.74 -0.94
N GLU A 25 4.57 -10.36 -1.62
CA GLU A 25 5.95 -10.45 -1.16
C GLU A 25 6.81 -9.23 -1.51
N THR A 26 6.31 -8.38 -2.40
CA THR A 26 7.02 -7.18 -2.81
C THR A 26 7.20 -6.23 -1.62
N SER A 27 8.43 -5.83 -1.35
CA SER A 27 8.69 -4.87 -0.28
C SER A 27 8.62 -3.44 -0.83
N PHE A 28 8.26 -2.52 0.04
CA PHE A 28 8.24 -1.11 -0.35
C PHE A 28 9.63 -0.60 -0.65
N GLU A 29 10.64 -1.17 -0.01
CA GLU A 29 12.03 -0.83 -0.27
C GLU A 29 12.43 -1.19 -1.70
N GLU A 30 11.98 -2.35 -2.20
CA GLU A 30 12.23 -2.74 -3.58
C GLU A 30 11.64 -1.78 -4.59
N LEU A 31 10.54 -1.13 -4.22
CA LEU A 31 9.85 -0.18 -5.09
C LEU A 31 10.38 1.24 -4.95
N ASP A 32 11.44 1.43 -4.17
CA ASP A 32 12.00 2.75 -3.88
C ASP A 32 10.98 3.72 -3.27
N ILE A 33 10.06 3.18 -2.50
CA ILE A 33 9.05 3.99 -1.82
C ILE A 33 9.63 4.51 -0.52
N ASP A 34 9.81 5.81 -0.41
CA ASP A 34 10.32 6.43 0.80
C ASP A 34 9.19 6.77 1.78
N PHE A 35 9.54 7.42 2.86
CA PHE A 35 8.58 7.78 3.90
C PHE A 35 7.45 8.69 3.38
N LEU A 36 7.80 9.65 2.53
CA LEU A 36 6.79 10.55 1.97
C LEU A 36 5.83 9.82 1.04
N ASP A 37 6.35 8.95 0.21
CA ASP A 37 5.53 8.14 -0.69
C ASP A 37 4.62 7.21 0.10
N MET A 38 5.13 6.62 1.18
CA MET A 38 4.31 5.78 2.06
C MET A 38 3.18 6.57 2.69
N THR A 39 3.46 7.80 3.11
CA THR A 39 2.44 8.66 3.70
C THR A 39 1.33 8.95 2.69
N GLU A 40 1.70 9.25 1.44
CA GLU A 40 0.73 9.49 0.38
C GLU A 40 -0.10 8.26 0.07
N LEU A 41 0.54 7.09 0.03
CA LEU A 41 -0.14 5.83 -0.19
C LEU A 41 -1.17 5.56 0.92
N VAL A 42 -0.76 5.73 2.16
CA VAL A 42 -1.63 5.50 3.31
C VAL A 42 -2.81 6.47 3.30
N CYS A 43 -2.57 7.75 3.02
CA CYS A 43 -3.65 8.73 2.94
C CYS A 43 -4.66 8.36 1.86
N ALA A 44 -4.19 7.92 0.70
CA ALA A 44 -5.07 7.52 -0.39
C ALA A 44 -5.89 6.28 -0.01
N LEU A 45 -5.27 5.34 0.69
CA LEU A 45 -5.96 4.14 1.16
C LEU A 45 -7.01 4.48 2.21
N GLU A 46 -6.71 5.40 3.11
CA GLU A 46 -7.67 5.86 4.12
C GLU A 46 -8.89 6.49 3.45
N ASP A 47 -8.66 7.30 2.43
CA ASP A 47 -9.76 7.92 1.67
C ASP A 47 -10.60 6.87 0.95
N GLU A 48 -9.96 5.90 0.35
CA GLU A 48 -10.67 4.87 -0.42
C GLU A 48 -11.46 3.92 0.47
N THR A 49 -10.87 3.51 1.59
CA THR A 49 -11.52 2.56 2.49
C THR A 49 -12.42 3.22 3.52
N GLY A 50 -12.26 4.51 3.73
CA GLY A 50 -12.99 5.25 4.77
C GLY A 50 -12.55 4.89 6.19
N THR A 51 -11.39 4.28 6.33
CA THR A 51 -10.90 3.81 7.62
C THR A 51 -9.50 4.38 7.89
N GLU A 52 -9.26 4.82 9.10
CA GLU A 52 -7.94 5.29 9.50
C GLU A 52 -6.99 4.10 9.65
N LEU A 53 -5.82 4.23 9.03
CA LEU A 53 -4.77 3.24 9.13
C LEU A 53 -3.73 3.73 10.14
N ALA A 54 -3.72 3.11 11.32
CA ALA A 54 -2.77 3.44 12.37
C ALA A 54 -1.75 2.32 12.53
N GLU A 55 -0.67 2.61 13.23
CA GLU A 55 0.34 1.61 13.58
C GLU A 55 0.93 0.89 12.36
N LEU A 56 1.40 1.68 11.41
CA LEU A 56 2.03 1.14 10.21
C LEU A 56 3.50 0.79 10.39
N GLU A 57 4.03 0.98 11.59
CA GLU A 57 5.40 0.60 11.89
C GLU A 57 5.59 -0.90 11.73
N GLY A 58 6.70 -1.28 11.13
CA GLY A 58 6.99 -2.69 10.91
C GLY A 58 6.41 -3.27 9.64
N ILE A 59 5.57 -2.52 8.93
CA ILE A 59 5.05 -2.98 7.65
C ILE A 59 6.11 -2.76 6.59
N ARG A 60 6.54 -3.84 5.95
CA ARG A 60 7.61 -3.82 4.97
C ARG A 60 7.18 -4.27 3.59
N THR A 61 6.14 -5.10 3.51
CA THR A 61 5.69 -5.63 2.24
C THR A 61 4.27 -5.19 1.92
N VAL A 62 3.94 -5.26 0.65
CA VAL A 62 2.58 -4.96 0.17
C VAL A 62 1.57 -5.89 0.85
N GLY A 63 1.93 -7.17 1.01
CA GLY A 63 1.05 -8.14 1.67
C GLY A 63 0.78 -7.80 3.12
N GLU A 64 1.77 -7.31 3.84
CA GLU A 64 1.59 -6.90 5.23
C GLU A 64 0.62 -5.72 5.33
N LEU A 65 0.73 -4.75 4.42
CA LEU A 65 -0.18 -3.62 4.38
C LEU A 65 -1.59 -4.09 4.01
N ALA A 66 -1.71 -4.96 3.02
CA ALA A 66 -3.00 -5.51 2.62
C ALA A 66 -3.67 -6.25 3.77
N ALA A 67 -2.90 -7.05 4.50
CA ALA A 67 -3.42 -7.78 5.67
C ALA A 67 -3.90 -6.82 6.76
N LYS A 68 -3.19 -5.72 6.96
CA LYS A 68 -3.60 -4.70 7.93
C LYS A 68 -4.94 -4.09 7.55
N ILE A 69 -5.11 -3.76 6.30
CA ILE A 69 -6.37 -3.19 5.79
C ILE A 69 -7.51 -4.19 5.96
N GLU A 70 -7.27 -5.44 5.62
CA GLU A 70 -8.30 -6.48 5.67
C GLU A 70 -8.69 -6.86 7.11
N SER A 71 -7.84 -6.56 8.09
CA SER A 71 -8.12 -6.85 9.49
C SER A 71 -8.93 -5.75 10.19
N LEU A 72 -9.17 -4.64 9.53
CA LEU A 72 -9.90 -3.51 10.11
C LEU A 72 -11.41 -3.72 10.17
#